data_65fb6305009add9a14a5a8669a46bb8a
#
_entry.id   65fb6305009add9a14a5a8669a46bb8a
#
_cell.length_a   1.000
_cell.length_b   1.000
_cell.length_c   1.000
_cell.angle_alpha   90.00
_cell.angle_beta   90.00
_cell.angle_gamma   90.00
#
_symmetry.space_group_name_H-M   'P 1'
#
loop_
_entity.id
_entity.type
_entity.pdbx_description
1 polymer ?
#
loop_
_entity_poly.entity_id
_entity_poly.type
_entity_poly.pdbx_seq_one_letter_code
_entity_poly.pdbx_strand_id
1 'polypeptide(L)'
;MSFQAIADFEKEIASFFGSPHAVAVDCCTHGLELCLRKDLPEKIIVPKHTYLSVPMLANKLNIDLEWSDKKWKDFYYITDNIIDAAVLWKKDSYIPGTYMCVSFQFRKHLSLGRGGVILFDNKSDFDTLKKMSYDGRSPDESWSVQNIDTIGYHYYMTPETAKLGLDKLPDAINRQPKKWVYTDWPDLTTMSVFSENPKKT
;
A
#
# COMPACT_ATOMS: atom_id res chain seq x y z
N MET A 1 -9.61 12.29 19.40
CA MET A 1 -8.77 11.09 19.15
C MET A 1 -7.43 11.58 18.65
N SER A 2 -6.33 10.98 19.06
CA SER A 2 -4.99 11.47 18.71
C SER A 2 -4.36 10.63 17.59
N PHE A 3 -3.45 11.22 16.84
CA PHE A 3 -2.62 10.52 15.86
C PHE A 3 -1.76 9.40 16.47
N GLN A 4 -1.65 9.34 17.81
CA GLN A 4 -0.98 8.25 18.52
C GLN A 4 -1.55 6.87 18.14
N ALA A 5 -2.87 6.75 17.93
CA ALA A 5 -3.47 5.48 17.50
C ALA A 5 -2.93 4.99 16.15
N ILE A 6 -2.58 5.90 15.24
CA ILE A 6 -1.96 5.54 13.95
C ILE A 6 -0.54 5.00 14.18
N ALA A 7 0.25 5.70 15.01
CA ALA A 7 1.62 5.27 15.33
C ALA A 7 1.63 3.89 16.04
N ASP A 8 0.69 3.67 16.97
CA ASP A 8 0.56 2.40 17.67
C ASP A 8 0.17 1.28 16.67
N PHE A 9 -0.78 1.53 15.77
CA PHE A 9 -1.19 0.57 14.74
C PHE A 9 -0.03 0.25 13.78
N GLU A 10 0.72 1.25 13.32
CA GLU A 10 1.91 1.07 12.48
C GLU A 10 2.95 0.19 13.15
N LYS A 11 3.22 0.42 14.43
CA LYS A 11 4.16 -0.37 15.23
C LYS A 11 3.72 -1.83 15.35
N GLU A 12 2.46 -2.09 15.66
CA GLU A 12 1.94 -3.45 15.79
C GLU A 12 1.95 -4.20 14.45
N ILE A 13 1.57 -3.55 13.34
CA ILE A 13 1.61 -4.14 12.00
C ILE A 13 3.06 -4.40 11.56
N ALA A 14 3.97 -3.46 11.75
CA ALA A 14 5.39 -3.65 11.47
C ALA A 14 5.94 -4.87 12.23
N SER A 15 5.64 -4.96 13.52
CA SER A 15 6.04 -6.10 14.37
C SER A 15 5.48 -7.43 13.87
N PHE A 16 4.20 -7.46 13.47
CA PHE A 16 3.58 -8.69 12.94
C PHE A 16 4.26 -9.19 11.66
N PHE A 17 4.55 -8.29 10.72
CA PHE A 17 5.19 -8.66 9.45
C PHE A 17 6.72 -8.81 9.55
N GLY A 18 7.35 -8.38 10.66
CA GLY A 18 8.80 -8.36 10.82
C GLY A 18 9.48 -7.24 10.04
N SER A 19 8.77 -6.15 9.77
CA SER A 19 9.31 -4.96 9.11
C SER A 19 9.86 -3.97 10.13
N PRO A 20 11.00 -3.29 9.88
CA PRO A 20 11.49 -2.23 10.75
C PRO A 20 10.54 -1.01 10.85
N HIS A 21 9.85 -0.68 9.78
CA HIS A 21 8.97 0.48 9.70
C HIS A 21 7.65 0.16 8.98
N ALA A 22 6.62 0.93 9.32
CA ALA A 22 5.34 0.94 8.63
C ALA A 22 4.77 2.36 8.54
N VAL A 23 4.12 2.69 7.44
CA VAL A 23 3.31 3.91 7.27
C VAL A 23 1.90 3.50 6.88
N ALA A 24 0.93 3.82 7.74
CA ALA A 24 -0.48 3.56 7.49
C ALA A 24 -1.07 4.60 6.53
N VAL A 25 -1.85 4.10 5.57
CA VAL A 25 -2.52 4.89 4.53
C VAL A 25 -3.99 4.51 4.43
N ASP A 26 -4.78 5.36 3.79
CA ASP A 26 -6.23 5.15 3.66
C ASP A 26 -6.60 3.95 2.76
N CYS A 27 -5.70 3.50 1.87
CA CYS A 27 -5.85 2.27 1.10
C CYS A 27 -4.51 1.80 0.50
N CYS A 28 -4.40 0.50 0.21
CA CYS A 28 -3.21 -0.11 -0.39
C CYS A 28 -2.83 0.53 -1.74
N THR A 29 -3.81 0.90 -2.57
CA THR A 29 -3.57 1.57 -3.85
C THR A 29 -2.81 2.88 -3.66
N HIS A 30 -3.17 3.69 -2.67
CA HIS A 30 -2.45 4.90 -2.34
C HIS A 30 -1.07 4.62 -1.73
N GLY A 31 -0.92 3.52 -0.99
CA GLY A 31 0.40 3.06 -0.56
C GLY A 31 1.33 2.76 -1.74
N LEU A 32 0.85 1.99 -2.71
CA LEU A 32 1.58 1.72 -3.96
C LEU A 32 1.88 3.02 -4.74
N GLU A 33 0.91 3.93 -4.82
CA GLU A 33 1.10 5.23 -5.46
C GLU A 33 2.21 6.05 -4.80
N LEU A 34 2.25 6.13 -3.48
CA LEU A 34 3.29 6.86 -2.76
C LEU A 34 4.68 6.27 -3.03
N CYS A 35 4.81 4.94 -3.04
CA CYS A 35 6.05 4.26 -3.39
C CYS A 35 6.50 4.58 -4.83
N LEU A 36 5.57 4.51 -5.79
CA LEU A 36 5.85 4.84 -7.20
C LEU A 36 6.23 6.30 -7.39
N ARG A 37 5.59 7.23 -6.68
CA ARG A 37 5.93 8.66 -6.71
C ARG A 37 7.30 8.97 -6.10
N LYS A 38 7.69 8.18 -5.09
CA LYS A 38 9.00 8.30 -4.46
C LYS A 38 10.12 7.78 -5.37
N ASP A 39 9.92 6.61 -5.98
CA ASP A 39 10.96 5.92 -6.75
C ASP A 39 10.99 6.34 -8.23
N LEU A 40 9.90 6.90 -8.76
CA LEU A 40 9.74 7.41 -10.14
C LEU A 40 10.24 6.41 -11.20
N PRO A 41 9.79 5.15 -11.21
CA PRO A 41 10.22 4.19 -12.22
C PRO A 41 9.69 4.58 -13.61
N GLU A 42 10.45 4.30 -14.65
CA GLU A 42 9.98 4.51 -16.04
C GLU A 42 8.85 3.54 -16.41
N LYS A 43 8.88 2.33 -15.83
CA LYS A 43 7.96 1.23 -16.14
C LYS A 43 7.55 0.45 -14.90
N ILE A 44 6.31 -0.04 -14.90
CA ILE A 44 5.85 -1.07 -13.95
C ILE A 44 5.43 -2.34 -14.70
N ILE A 45 5.66 -3.50 -14.06
CA ILE A 45 5.29 -4.82 -14.59
C ILE A 45 4.14 -5.35 -13.74
N VAL A 46 2.97 -5.57 -14.36
CA VAL A 46 1.75 -5.94 -13.64
C VAL A 46 1.21 -7.26 -14.17
N PRO A 47 0.90 -8.25 -13.30
CA PRO A 47 0.23 -9.47 -13.74
C PRO A 47 -1.13 -9.16 -14.37
N LYS A 48 -1.49 -9.86 -15.45
CA LYS A 48 -2.80 -9.73 -16.11
C LYS A 48 -3.97 -9.97 -15.15
N HIS A 49 -3.77 -10.88 -14.20
CA HIS A 49 -4.73 -11.21 -13.15
C HIS A 49 -4.37 -10.49 -11.84
N THR A 50 -4.95 -9.35 -11.60
CA THR A 50 -4.77 -8.55 -10.38
C THR A 50 -5.94 -7.61 -10.14
N TYR A 51 -5.85 -6.77 -9.10
CA TYR A 51 -6.86 -5.76 -8.84
C TYR A 51 -6.69 -4.56 -9.79
N LEU A 52 -7.80 -4.15 -10.38
CA LEU A 52 -7.84 -3.17 -11.49
C LEU A 52 -7.17 -1.81 -11.17
N SER A 53 -7.08 -1.39 -9.90
CA SER A 53 -6.45 -0.12 -9.55
C SER A 53 -4.94 -0.11 -9.76
N VAL A 54 -4.27 -1.28 -9.77
CA VAL A 54 -2.80 -1.35 -9.92
C VAL A 54 -2.36 -0.90 -11.31
N PRO A 55 -2.86 -1.47 -12.43
CA PRO A 55 -2.50 -0.94 -13.76
C PRO A 55 -3.01 0.48 -14.00
N MET A 56 -4.10 0.92 -13.34
CA MET A 56 -4.57 2.31 -13.44
C MET A 56 -3.59 3.31 -12.83
N LEU A 57 -2.71 2.90 -11.90
CA LEU A 57 -1.63 3.76 -11.39
C LEU A 57 -0.63 4.13 -12.49
N ALA A 58 -0.33 3.24 -13.41
CA ALA A 58 0.53 3.55 -14.55
C ALA A 58 -0.01 4.73 -15.35
N ASN A 59 -1.30 4.68 -15.69
CA ASN A 59 -1.96 5.78 -16.40
C ASN A 59 -1.98 7.08 -15.55
N LYS A 60 -2.37 6.97 -14.28
CA LYS A 60 -2.44 8.12 -13.35
C LYS A 60 -1.09 8.83 -13.19
N LEU A 61 -0.01 8.08 -13.19
CA LEU A 61 1.35 8.56 -12.93
C LEU A 61 2.17 8.79 -14.22
N ASN A 62 1.59 8.49 -15.37
CA ASN A 62 2.26 8.53 -16.68
C ASN A 62 3.53 7.67 -16.70
N ILE A 63 3.41 6.45 -16.15
CA ILE A 63 4.45 5.40 -16.12
C ILE A 63 4.08 4.35 -17.17
N ASP A 64 5.07 3.77 -17.86
CA ASP A 64 4.83 2.72 -18.83
C ASP A 64 4.34 1.44 -18.12
N LEU A 65 3.31 0.81 -18.70
CA LEU A 65 2.72 -0.45 -18.21
C LEU A 65 3.14 -1.61 -19.10
N GLU A 66 3.75 -2.62 -18.48
CA GLU A 66 4.01 -3.92 -19.11
C GLU A 66 3.18 -5.00 -18.44
N TRP A 67 2.44 -5.78 -19.24
CA TRP A 67 1.67 -6.91 -18.74
C TRP A 67 2.53 -8.16 -18.61
N SER A 68 2.31 -8.92 -17.53
CA SER A 68 2.98 -10.18 -17.25
C SER A 68 2.00 -11.34 -17.12
N ASP A 69 2.36 -12.50 -17.70
CA ASP A 69 1.65 -13.77 -17.51
C ASP A 69 2.04 -14.49 -16.21
N LYS A 70 2.76 -13.82 -15.31
CA LYS A 70 3.23 -14.40 -14.05
C LYS A 70 2.07 -14.88 -13.20
N LYS A 71 2.07 -16.17 -12.89
CA LYS A 71 1.18 -16.78 -11.90
C LYS A 71 1.72 -16.47 -10.51
N TRP A 72 0.99 -15.69 -9.75
CA TRP A 72 1.42 -15.27 -8.42
C TRP A 72 0.52 -15.87 -7.33
N LYS A 73 1.05 -15.88 -6.13
CA LYS A 73 0.37 -16.27 -4.91
C LYS A 73 0.79 -15.34 -3.80
N ASP A 74 -0.16 -14.86 -3.03
CA ASP A 74 0.00 -13.98 -1.86
C ASP A 74 0.52 -12.57 -2.20
N PHE A 75 1.50 -12.42 -3.11
CA PHE A 75 2.05 -11.12 -3.54
C PHE A 75 2.76 -11.20 -4.90
N TYR A 76 3.08 -10.05 -5.47
CA TYR A 76 3.92 -9.92 -6.67
C TYR A 76 4.66 -8.57 -6.68
N TYR A 77 5.79 -8.54 -7.39
CA TYR A 77 6.56 -7.33 -7.62
C TYR A 77 5.96 -6.54 -8.78
N ILE A 78 5.86 -5.19 -8.63
CA ILE A 78 5.49 -4.27 -9.71
C ILE A 78 6.71 -3.50 -10.24
N THR A 79 7.78 -3.39 -9.44
CA THR A 79 9.14 -2.99 -9.79
C THR A 79 10.11 -3.93 -9.07
N ASP A 80 11.42 -3.69 -9.15
CA ASP A 80 12.42 -4.52 -8.47
C ASP A 80 12.30 -4.48 -6.92
N ASN A 81 11.72 -3.41 -6.37
CA ASN A 81 11.62 -3.17 -4.93
C ASN A 81 10.21 -2.84 -4.42
N ILE A 82 9.21 -2.63 -5.27
CA ILE A 82 7.84 -2.35 -4.86
C ILE A 82 6.97 -3.59 -5.06
N ILE A 83 6.30 -4.01 -3.99
CA ILE A 83 5.51 -5.24 -3.93
C ILE A 83 4.04 -4.91 -3.63
N ASP A 84 3.13 -5.40 -4.49
CA ASP A 84 1.72 -5.53 -4.12
C ASP A 84 1.55 -6.81 -3.29
N ALA A 85 1.40 -6.63 -1.99
CA ALA A 85 1.13 -7.66 -1.00
C ALA A 85 -0.30 -7.51 -0.42
N ALA A 86 -1.23 -6.96 -1.20
CA ALA A 86 -2.57 -6.59 -0.74
C ALA A 86 -3.40 -7.74 -0.14
N VAL A 87 -3.00 -8.98 -0.36
CA VAL A 87 -3.68 -10.17 0.17
C VAL A 87 -2.82 -11.00 1.11
N LEU A 88 -1.57 -10.61 1.29
CA LEU A 88 -0.65 -11.31 2.18
C LEU A 88 -1.04 -11.07 3.64
N TRP A 89 -1.18 -12.17 4.40
CA TRP A 89 -1.32 -12.15 5.85
C TRP A 89 -0.51 -13.29 6.44
N LYS A 90 0.75 -13.00 6.76
CA LYS A 90 1.66 -13.99 7.30
C LYS A 90 2.68 -13.30 8.19
N LYS A 91 2.85 -13.85 9.41
CA LYS A 91 3.85 -13.36 10.36
C LYS A 91 5.27 -13.50 9.80
N ASP A 92 6.14 -12.53 10.09
CA ASP A 92 7.56 -12.50 9.71
C ASP A 92 7.76 -12.70 8.20
N SER A 93 6.95 -12.04 7.38
CA SER A 93 6.96 -12.19 5.91
C SER A 93 7.41 -10.95 5.14
N TYR A 94 7.84 -9.90 5.83
CA TYR A 94 8.46 -8.74 5.19
C TYR A 94 9.73 -9.16 4.44
N ILE A 95 9.94 -8.61 3.27
CA ILE A 95 11.13 -8.85 2.43
C ILE A 95 12.04 -7.63 2.53
N PRO A 96 13.24 -7.75 3.14
CA PRO A 96 14.17 -6.62 3.28
C PRO A 96 14.54 -5.97 1.93
N GLY A 97 14.74 -4.66 1.93
CA GLY A 97 15.06 -3.88 0.72
C GLY A 97 13.86 -3.55 -0.15
N THR A 98 12.63 -3.78 0.33
CA THR A 98 11.42 -3.54 -0.47
C THR A 98 10.43 -2.62 0.21
N TYR A 99 9.50 -2.09 -0.58
CA TYR A 99 8.25 -1.45 -0.13
C TYR A 99 7.10 -2.44 -0.35
N MET A 100 6.64 -3.09 0.71
CA MET A 100 5.50 -4.02 0.64
C MET A 100 4.21 -3.31 1.03
N CYS A 101 3.25 -3.23 0.12
CA CYS A 101 1.96 -2.61 0.38
C CYS A 101 0.89 -3.65 0.69
N VAL A 102 0.32 -3.58 1.90
CA VAL A 102 -0.72 -4.50 2.39
C VAL A 102 -2.06 -3.78 2.48
N SER A 103 -3.15 -4.49 2.22
CA SER A 103 -4.51 -3.94 2.22
C SER A 103 -5.33 -4.39 3.43
N PHE A 104 -6.10 -3.46 3.99
CA PHE A 104 -7.11 -3.71 5.03
C PHE A 104 -8.54 -3.42 4.54
N GLN A 105 -8.77 -3.48 3.23
CA GLN A 105 -10.08 -3.33 2.63
C GLN A 105 -11.05 -4.42 3.16
N PHE A 106 -12.35 -4.17 3.14
CA PHE A 106 -13.39 -5.02 3.77
C PHE A 106 -13.34 -6.51 3.41
N ARG A 107 -12.71 -6.91 2.29
CA ARG A 107 -12.52 -8.32 1.88
C ARG A 107 -11.23 -8.96 2.42
N LYS A 108 -10.37 -8.18 3.08
CA LYS A 108 -9.04 -8.65 3.51
C LYS A 108 -9.12 -9.32 4.87
N HIS A 109 -8.05 -10.00 5.24
CA HIS A 109 -7.99 -10.78 6.47
C HIS A 109 -8.19 -9.90 7.71
N LEU A 110 -7.41 -8.82 7.86
CA LEU A 110 -7.70 -7.72 8.76
C LEU A 110 -8.60 -6.73 8.01
N SER A 111 -9.90 -6.77 8.29
CA SER A 111 -10.91 -5.98 7.58
C SER A 111 -11.25 -4.71 8.34
N LEU A 112 -10.85 -3.56 7.81
CA LEU A 112 -11.11 -2.23 8.38
C LEU A 112 -12.08 -1.40 7.52
N GLY A 113 -12.73 -2.04 6.52
CA GLY A 113 -13.53 -1.32 5.53
C GLY A 113 -12.65 -0.71 4.43
N ARG A 114 -11.80 0.24 4.78
CA ARG A 114 -10.77 0.85 3.96
C ARG A 114 -9.50 0.99 4.79
N GLY A 115 -8.33 0.84 4.19
CA GLY A 115 -7.04 0.96 4.85
C GLY A 115 -5.95 0.22 4.10
N GLY A 116 -4.71 0.60 4.37
CA GLY A 116 -3.51 -0.05 3.88
C GLY A 116 -2.30 0.33 4.72
N VAL A 117 -1.19 -0.29 4.44
CA VAL A 117 0.10 0.00 5.05
C VAL A 117 1.23 -0.22 4.05
N ILE A 118 2.25 0.62 4.11
CA ILE A 118 3.53 0.43 3.44
C ILE A 118 4.51 -0.09 4.49
N LEU A 119 5.14 -1.23 4.24
CA LEU A 119 6.20 -1.83 5.07
C LEU A 119 7.54 -1.63 4.38
N PHE A 120 8.57 -1.22 5.11
CA PHE A 120 9.91 -0.93 4.58
C PHE A 120 10.96 -0.89 5.70
N ASP A 121 12.25 -0.85 5.35
CA ASP A 121 13.36 -0.91 6.32
C ASP A 121 14.18 0.37 6.45
N ASN A 122 14.12 1.29 5.50
CA ASN A 122 14.94 2.50 5.54
C ASN A 122 14.28 3.60 6.39
N LYS A 123 14.94 4.02 7.46
CA LYS A 123 14.44 5.06 8.36
C LYS A 123 14.26 6.43 7.66
N SER A 124 15.11 6.78 6.69
CA SER A 124 14.96 8.05 5.96
C SER A 124 13.67 8.12 5.15
N ASP A 125 13.18 6.97 4.72
CA ASP A 125 11.94 6.87 3.96
C ASP A 125 10.70 7.02 4.85
N PHE A 126 10.84 6.74 6.15
CA PHE A 126 9.74 6.88 7.10
C PHE A 126 9.21 8.32 7.11
N ASP A 127 10.09 9.30 7.33
CA ASP A 127 9.72 10.72 7.40
C ASP A 127 9.15 11.20 6.06
N THR A 128 9.78 10.78 4.96
CA THR A 128 9.31 11.11 3.60
C THR A 128 7.91 10.56 3.32
N LEU A 129 7.68 9.27 3.53
CA LEU A 129 6.39 8.64 3.27
C LEU A 129 5.29 9.14 4.21
N LYS A 130 5.63 9.44 5.48
CA LYS A 130 4.69 10.08 6.43
C LYS A 130 4.26 11.45 5.92
N LYS A 131 5.19 12.33 5.56
CA LYS A 131 4.89 13.65 4.98
C LYS A 131 4.08 13.50 3.70
N MET A 132 4.51 12.64 2.77
CA MET A 132 3.78 12.40 1.52
C MET A 132 2.34 11.91 1.76
N SER A 133 2.10 11.07 2.77
CA SER A 133 0.75 10.60 3.10
C SER A 133 -0.13 11.65 3.74
N TYR A 134 0.45 12.71 4.34
CA TYR A 134 -0.24 13.71 5.16
C TYR A 134 0.00 15.14 4.69
N ASP A 135 -0.31 15.44 3.44
CA ASP A 135 -0.26 16.78 2.83
C ASP A 135 1.12 17.47 2.93
N GLY A 136 2.21 16.72 3.02
CA GLY A 136 3.57 17.24 3.16
C GLY A 136 3.94 17.68 4.58
N ARG A 137 3.08 17.48 5.56
CA ARG A 137 3.22 17.98 6.94
C ARG A 137 3.45 16.85 7.96
N SER A 138 3.93 17.20 9.14
CA SER A 138 3.95 16.35 10.32
C SER A 138 2.63 16.46 11.09
N PRO A 139 2.10 15.35 11.67
CA PRO A 139 0.93 15.42 12.55
C PRO A 139 1.21 16.03 13.92
N ASP A 140 2.48 16.22 14.31
CA ASP A 140 2.89 16.59 15.66
C ASP A 140 2.83 18.10 15.93
N GLU A 141 2.75 18.91 14.86
CA GLU A 141 2.69 20.37 14.94
C GLU A 141 1.53 20.93 14.11
N SER A 142 1.07 22.15 14.47
CA SER A 142 0.13 22.87 13.63
C SER A 142 0.75 23.18 12.26
N TRP A 143 0.07 22.84 11.18
CA TRP A 143 0.57 23.08 9.81
C TRP A 143 0.91 24.56 9.54
N SER A 144 0.27 25.49 10.25
CA SER A 144 0.46 26.93 10.10
C SER A 144 1.84 27.44 10.54
N VAL A 145 2.58 26.62 11.32
CA VAL A 145 3.95 26.97 11.79
C VAL A 145 5.02 26.08 11.18
N GLN A 146 4.62 25.08 10.38
CA GLN A 146 5.56 24.18 9.71
C GLN A 146 6.11 24.81 8.43
N ASN A 147 7.37 24.52 8.11
CA ASN A 147 7.88 24.68 6.75
C ASN A 147 7.52 23.45 5.94
N ILE A 148 6.59 23.57 4.99
CA ILE A 148 6.17 22.46 4.11
C ILE A 148 7.18 22.36 2.96
N ASP A 149 8.04 21.36 3.00
CA ASP A 149 9.14 21.10 2.08
C ASP A 149 8.93 19.88 1.16
N THR A 150 7.83 19.18 1.37
CA THR A 150 7.51 17.92 0.68
C THR A 150 6.12 18.02 0.05
N ILE A 151 5.99 17.63 -1.22
CA ILE A 151 4.66 17.49 -1.84
C ILE A 151 3.98 16.27 -1.22
N GLY A 152 2.83 16.52 -0.58
CA GLY A 152 2.03 15.48 0.04
C GLY A 152 0.66 15.30 -0.58
N TYR A 153 0.00 14.25 -0.16
CA TYR A 153 -1.31 13.81 -0.61
C TYR A 153 -2.19 13.54 0.61
N HIS A 154 -3.48 13.61 0.45
CA HIS A 154 -4.43 13.39 1.56
C HIS A 154 -4.77 11.90 1.69
N TYR A 155 -3.74 11.06 1.95
CA TYR A 155 -3.80 9.59 1.90
C TYR A 155 -3.57 8.92 3.27
N TYR A 156 -3.55 9.68 4.35
CA TYR A 156 -3.33 9.14 5.69
C TYR A 156 -4.51 8.27 6.17
N MET A 157 -4.22 7.28 6.98
CA MET A 157 -5.24 6.54 7.72
C MET A 157 -5.81 7.42 8.83
N THR A 158 -7.14 7.38 9.06
CA THR A 158 -7.73 8.12 10.18
C THR A 158 -7.46 7.44 11.53
N PRO A 159 -7.40 8.19 12.63
CA PRO A 159 -7.25 7.62 13.98
C PRO A 159 -8.32 6.58 14.33
N GLU A 160 -9.55 6.76 13.85
CA GLU A 160 -10.67 5.84 14.06
C GLU A 160 -10.41 4.49 13.38
N THR A 161 -9.91 4.52 12.13
CA THR A 161 -9.56 3.31 11.37
C THR A 161 -8.38 2.59 12.02
N ALA A 162 -7.37 3.33 12.49
CA ALA A 162 -6.22 2.77 13.20
C ALA A 162 -6.64 2.09 14.52
N LYS A 163 -7.51 2.75 15.30
CA LYS A 163 -8.08 2.17 16.53
C LYS A 163 -8.86 0.89 16.26
N LEU A 164 -9.72 0.90 15.23
CA LEU A 164 -10.44 -0.31 14.80
C LEU A 164 -9.46 -1.42 14.42
N GLY A 165 -8.33 -1.05 13.81
CA GLY A 165 -7.24 -1.98 13.47
C GLY A 165 -6.63 -2.61 14.70
N LEU A 166 -6.26 -1.82 15.70
CA LEU A 166 -5.72 -2.29 16.99
C LEU A 166 -6.71 -3.23 17.70
N ASP A 167 -7.98 -2.88 17.74
CA ASP A 167 -9.02 -3.68 18.38
C ASP A 167 -9.23 -5.05 17.71
N LYS A 168 -9.07 -5.12 16.36
CA LYS A 168 -9.28 -6.35 15.57
C LYS A 168 -8.01 -7.18 15.36
N LEU A 169 -6.84 -6.61 15.58
CA LEU A 169 -5.55 -7.25 15.26
C LEU A 169 -5.34 -8.57 16.02
N PRO A 170 -5.64 -8.69 17.34
CA PRO A 170 -5.46 -9.94 18.07
C PRO A 170 -6.24 -11.11 17.46
N ASP A 171 -7.50 -10.86 17.07
CA ASP A 171 -8.34 -11.89 16.42
C ASP A 171 -7.80 -12.24 15.02
N ALA A 172 -7.33 -11.24 14.26
CA ALA A 172 -6.77 -11.47 12.93
C ALA A 172 -5.47 -12.29 12.99
N ILE A 173 -4.62 -12.08 14.01
CA ILE A 173 -3.39 -12.87 14.20
C ILE A 173 -3.69 -14.34 14.49
N ASN A 174 -4.74 -14.60 15.25
CA ASN A 174 -5.11 -15.97 15.70
C ASN A 174 -5.96 -16.74 14.68
N ARG A 175 -6.47 -16.09 13.65
CA ARG A 175 -7.34 -16.69 12.65
C ARG A 175 -6.56 -17.13 11.41
N GLN A 176 -6.97 -18.24 10.80
CA GLN A 176 -6.37 -18.73 9.55
C GLN A 176 -6.71 -17.78 8.37
N PRO A 177 -5.72 -17.30 7.62
CA PRO A 177 -5.98 -16.43 6.47
C PRO A 177 -6.55 -17.23 5.28
N LYS A 178 -7.40 -16.57 4.49
CA LYS A 178 -7.80 -17.06 3.18
C LYS A 178 -6.55 -17.15 2.29
N LYS A 179 -6.41 -18.25 1.57
CA LYS A 179 -5.41 -18.38 0.51
C LYS A 179 -5.93 -17.70 -0.76
N TRP A 180 -5.10 -16.85 -1.33
CA TRP A 180 -5.40 -16.13 -2.56
C TRP A 180 -4.44 -16.57 -3.66
N VAL A 181 -4.97 -16.70 -4.88
CA VAL A 181 -4.20 -17.05 -6.08
C VAL A 181 -4.60 -16.13 -7.23
N TYR A 182 -3.76 -15.98 -8.22
CA TYR A 182 -3.96 -15.07 -9.35
C TYR A 182 -5.33 -15.26 -10.06
N THR A 183 -5.88 -16.49 -10.11
CA THR A 183 -7.19 -16.79 -10.71
C THR A 183 -8.40 -16.27 -9.91
N ASP A 184 -8.19 -15.72 -8.71
CA ASP A 184 -9.27 -15.01 -7.99
C ASP A 184 -9.61 -13.65 -8.65
N TRP A 185 -8.85 -13.23 -9.66
CA TRP A 185 -9.06 -12.00 -10.44
C TRP A 185 -9.24 -12.32 -11.93
N PRO A 186 -10.07 -11.56 -12.65
CA PRO A 186 -10.20 -11.69 -14.10
C PRO A 186 -8.90 -11.29 -14.81
N ASP A 187 -8.76 -11.71 -16.08
CA ASP A 187 -7.72 -11.16 -16.96
C ASP A 187 -8.09 -9.72 -17.35
N LEU A 188 -7.34 -8.76 -16.84
CA LEU A 188 -7.61 -7.34 -17.04
C LEU A 188 -7.35 -6.88 -18.48
N THR A 189 -6.51 -7.60 -19.24
CA THR A 189 -6.22 -7.25 -20.64
C THR A 189 -7.44 -7.40 -21.56
N THR A 190 -8.46 -8.14 -21.12
CA THR A 190 -9.73 -8.28 -21.84
C THR A 190 -10.70 -7.12 -21.61
N MET A 191 -10.39 -6.22 -20.69
CA MET A 191 -11.24 -5.07 -20.37
C MET A 191 -10.91 -3.90 -21.29
N SER A 192 -11.94 -3.23 -21.83
CA SER A 192 -11.77 -2.15 -22.83
C SER A 192 -10.90 -1.00 -22.36
N VAL A 193 -10.86 -0.70 -21.06
CA VAL A 193 -10.00 0.35 -20.48
C VAL A 193 -8.51 0.03 -20.59
N PHE A 194 -8.15 -1.24 -20.77
CA PHE A 194 -6.78 -1.72 -20.91
C PHE A 194 -6.48 -2.30 -22.31
N SER A 195 -7.48 -2.45 -23.19
CA SER A 195 -7.31 -2.89 -24.55
C SER A 195 -6.98 -1.68 -25.43
N GLU A 196 -5.78 -1.67 -26.01
CA GLU A 196 -5.26 -0.72 -27.01
C GLU A 196 -5.38 0.78 -26.67
N ASN A 197 -4.24 1.40 -26.40
CA ASN A 197 -4.03 2.86 -26.27
C ASN A 197 -5.17 3.59 -25.56
N PRO A 198 -5.18 3.71 -24.25
CA PRO A 198 -6.02 4.70 -23.63
C PRO A 198 -5.59 6.06 -24.19
N LYS A 199 -6.43 6.67 -25.02
CA LYS A 199 -6.24 8.07 -25.44
C LYS A 199 -5.98 8.87 -24.18
N LYS A 200 -4.82 9.53 -24.13
CA LYS A 200 -4.51 10.52 -23.08
C LYS A 200 -5.71 11.47 -23.00
N THR A 201 -6.55 11.30 -21.99
CA THR A 201 -7.60 12.24 -21.63
C THR A 201 -7.07 13.24 -20.65
#